data_447b15e0fa78d357270af6d39f6b746d
#
_entry.id   447b15e0fa78d357270af6d39f6b746d
#
_cell.length_a   1.000
_cell.length_b   1.000
_cell.length_c   1.000
_cell.angle_alpha   90.00
_cell.angle_beta   90.00
_cell.angle_gamma   90.00
#
_symmetry.space_group_name_H-M   'P 1'
#
loop_
_entity.id
_entity.type
_entity.pdbx_description
1 polymer ?
#
loop_
_entity_poly.entity_id
_entity_poly.type
_entity_poly.pdbx_seq_one_letter_code
_entity_poly.pdbx_strand_id
1 'polypeptide(L)'
;EDTDIEEAVRYLSANEYFSFPAVHWQMDANFWNDYEMRDYASWVEKSYNPGIRSLVGFWVETMRTEGKVLRWYPFMDPMEDMLRGRPSMLRCGCGHSNYSIMTDGHIAPCPIMVGMKDYYVGHIATADPLHLPVMDVGGACTACDIHDFCGGRCLYSNITNPWPEEGRRIVCGTVRNLHSALSEALPEIRALIDAGRIRMEDFTHRKYNSCEIIP
;
A
#
# COMPACT_ATOMS: atom_id res chain seq x y z
N GLU A 1 3.46 16.14 4.24
CA GLU A 1 4.91 16.14 4.61
C GLU A 1 5.19 16.90 5.92
N ASP A 2 4.20 17.56 6.48
CA ASP A 2 4.26 18.16 7.83
C ASP A 2 3.51 17.31 8.86
N THR A 3 3.06 16.12 8.44
CA THR A 3 2.22 15.26 9.26
C THR A 3 3.07 14.26 10.04
N ASP A 4 2.86 14.20 11.35
CA ASP A 4 3.30 13.09 12.16
C ASP A 4 2.32 11.92 12.01
N ILE A 5 2.75 10.89 11.28
CA ILE A 5 1.89 9.73 11.00
C ILE A 5 1.55 8.95 12.26
N GLU A 6 2.48 8.86 13.20
CA GLU A 6 2.25 8.16 14.47
C GLU A 6 1.17 8.86 15.30
N GLU A 7 1.30 10.17 15.48
CA GLU A 7 0.32 10.96 16.22
C GLU A 7 -1.06 10.86 15.55
N ALA A 8 -1.13 11.05 14.25
CA ALA A 8 -2.39 11.01 13.50
C ALA A 8 -3.11 9.65 13.61
N VAL A 9 -2.38 8.54 13.42
CA VAL A 9 -2.97 7.19 13.47
C VAL A 9 -3.40 6.83 14.89
N ARG A 10 -2.59 7.16 15.89
CA ARG A 10 -2.95 6.95 17.31
C ARG A 10 -4.18 7.76 17.70
N TYR A 11 -4.23 9.03 17.32
CA TYR A 11 -5.39 9.89 17.59
C TYR A 11 -6.67 9.33 16.97
N LEU A 12 -6.65 8.95 15.68
CA LEU A 12 -7.81 8.38 15.02
C LEU A 12 -8.23 7.04 15.64
N SER A 13 -7.27 6.21 16.03
CA SER A 13 -7.55 4.90 16.63
C SER A 13 -8.13 4.99 18.04
N ALA A 14 -7.76 6.04 18.80
CA ALA A 14 -8.24 6.29 20.15
C ALA A 14 -9.45 7.24 20.20
N ASN A 15 -9.99 7.66 19.05
CA ASN A 15 -11.08 8.62 18.99
C ASN A 15 -12.41 8.01 19.42
N GLU A 16 -12.77 8.24 20.67
CA GLU A 16 -14.01 7.74 21.28
C GLU A 16 -15.27 8.39 20.69
N TYR A 17 -15.14 9.64 20.21
CA TYR A 17 -16.27 10.40 19.68
C TYR A 17 -16.86 9.81 18.41
N PHE A 18 -16.01 9.41 17.46
CA PHE A 18 -16.44 8.84 16.19
C PHE A 18 -16.40 7.31 16.15
N SER A 19 -15.67 6.66 17.07
CA SER A 19 -15.54 5.20 17.16
C SER A 19 -15.16 4.56 15.81
N PHE A 20 -14.12 5.07 15.16
CA PHE A 20 -13.69 4.57 13.85
C PHE A 20 -13.35 3.08 13.91
N PRO A 21 -13.98 2.24 13.07
CA PRO A 21 -13.74 0.80 13.08
C PRO A 21 -12.39 0.42 12.47
N ALA A 22 -11.79 1.30 11.68
CA ALA A 22 -10.53 1.10 10.98
C ALA A 22 -9.86 2.43 10.66
N VAL A 23 -8.55 2.42 10.49
CA VAL A 23 -7.76 3.55 10.02
C VAL A 23 -7.04 3.16 8.74
N HIS A 24 -7.12 4.01 7.75
CA HIS A 24 -6.39 3.89 6.49
C HIS A 24 -5.61 5.18 6.24
N TRP A 25 -4.36 5.04 5.85
CA TRP A 25 -3.55 6.16 5.40
C TRP A 25 -2.77 5.78 4.14
N GLN A 26 -2.45 6.77 3.35
CA GLN A 26 -1.61 6.63 2.17
C GLN A 26 -0.61 7.77 2.16
N MET A 27 0.62 7.47 1.74
CA MET A 27 1.50 8.54 1.28
C MET A 27 0.95 9.10 -0.02
N ASP A 28 1.13 10.41 -0.19
CA ASP A 28 0.83 11.06 -1.44
C ASP A 28 1.53 10.32 -2.60
N ALA A 29 0.77 9.98 -3.61
CA ALA A 29 1.32 9.33 -4.78
C ALA A 29 2.02 10.39 -5.64
N ASN A 30 3.24 10.09 -6.06
CA ASN A 30 4.05 10.96 -6.90
C ASN A 30 3.52 10.97 -8.35
N PHE A 31 2.46 11.75 -8.58
CA PHE A 31 1.85 11.91 -9.90
C PHE A 31 2.42 13.08 -10.70
N TRP A 32 3.12 14.02 -10.05
CA TRP A 32 3.60 15.25 -10.62
C TRP A 32 5.13 15.35 -10.55
N ASN A 33 5.72 16.16 -11.40
CA ASN A 33 7.15 16.46 -11.36
C ASN A 33 7.42 17.60 -10.36
N ASP A 34 7.24 17.33 -9.08
CA ASP A 34 7.30 18.30 -7.99
C ASP A 34 8.31 17.93 -6.88
N TYR A 35 9.19 16.97 -7.14
CA TYR A 35 10.17 16.48 -6.16
C TYR A 35 11.00 17.60 -5.53
N GLU A 36 11.50 18.51 -6.35
CA GLU A 36 12.35 19.64 -5.90
C GLU A 36 11.58 20.67 -5.03
N MET A 37 10.26 20.62 -5.05
CA MET A 37 9.39 21.51 -4.28
C MET A 37 9.04 20.94 -2.90
N ARG A 38 9.49 19.72 -2.61
CA ARG A 38 9.13 18.98 -1.40
C ARG A 38 10.33 18.73 -0.51
N ASP A 39 10.18 18.89 0.80
CA ASP A 39 11.16 18.40 1.79
C ASP A 39 10.92 16.91 2.11
N TYR A 40 10.73 16.13 1.03
CA TYR A 40 10.30 14.75 1.16
C TYR A 40 11.35 13.84 1.81
N ALA A 41 12.61 14.00 1.43
CA ALA A 41 13.70 13.19 1.96
C ALA A 41 13.86 13.37 3.49
N SER A 42 13.88 14.63 3.94
CA SER A 42 14.01 14.96 5.36
C SER A 42 12.81 14.48 6.18
N TRP A 43 11.60 14.65 5.63
CA TRP A 43 10.39 14.18 6.28
C TRP A 43 10.36 12.65 6.41
N VAL A 44 10.71 11.92 5.35
CA VAL A 44 10.77 10.46 5.36
C VAL A 44 11.75 9.95 6.42
N GLU A 45 12.95 10.56 6.47
CA GLU A 45 14.00 10.15 7.40
C GLU A 45 13.65 10.45 8.87
N LYS A 46 13.13 11.65 9.14
CA LYS A 46 12.99 12.18 10.52
C LYS A 46 11.62 11.87 11.13
N SER A 47 10.58 11.70 10.31
CA SER A 47 9.21 11.55 10.79
C SER A 47 8.57 10.24 10.30
N TYR A 48 8.44 10.08 8.98
CA TYR A 48 7.62 8.99 8.44
C TYR A 48 8.17 7.59 8.76
N ASN A 49 9.42 7.31 8.43
CA ASN A 49 9.99 5.98 8.65
C ASN A 49 10.09 5.60 10.14
N PRO A 50 10.54 6.47 11.04
CA PRO A 50 10.48 6.21 12.47
C PRO A 50 9.05 5.99 12.98
N GLY A 51 8.10 6.82 12.53
CA GLY A 51 6.68 6.71 12.90
C GLY A 51 6.07 5.38 12.50
N ILE A 52 6.34 4.90 11.27
CA ILE A 52 5.89 3.58 10.82
C ILE A 52 6.43 2.45 11.71
N ARG A 53 7.72 2.48 12.08
CA ARG A 53 8.30 1.48 12.98
C ARG A 53 7.67 1.52 14.37
N SER A 54 7.45 2.71 14.92
CA SER A 54 6.76 2.90 16.21
C SER A 54 5.34 2.35 16.16
N LEU A 55 4.60 2.63 15.08
CA LEU A 55 3.25 2.11 14.88
C LEU A 55 3.22 0.58 14.77
N VAL A 56 4.16 -0.05 14.07
CA VAL A 56 4.26 -1.52 14.00
C VAL A 56 4.52 -2.08 15.39
N GLY A 57 5.43 -1.50 16.17
CA GLY A 57 5.70 -1.91 17.56
C GLY A 57 4.45 -1.82 18.43
N PHE A 58 3.73 -0.71 18.37
CA PHE A 58 2.48 -0.53 19.12
C PHE A 58 1.39 -1.51 18.68
N TRP A 59 1.30 -1.81 17.40
CA TRP A 59 0.33 -2.74 16.84
C TRP A 59 0.54 -4.16 17.39
N VAL A 60 1.79 -4.62 17.41
CA VAL A 60 2.17 -5.92 17.99
C VAL A 60 1.95 -5.94 19.50
N GLU A 61 2.30 -4.85 20.21
CA GLU A 61 2.08 -4.72 21.66
C GLU A 61 0.58 -4.87 22.00
N THR A 62 -0.30 -4.24 21.21
CA THR A 62 -1.76 -4.36 21.39
C THR A 62 -2.23 -5.81 21.19
N MET A 63 -1.69 -6.51 20.18
CA MET A 63 -1.97 -7.95 20.01
C MET A 63 -1.54 -8.76 21.23
N ARG A 64 -0.36 -8.47 21.76
CA ARG A 64 0.22 -9.19 22.90
C ARG A 64 -0.55 -8.93 24.20
N THR A 65 -0.89 -7.69 24.50
CA THR A 65 -1.49 -7.27 25.77
C THR A 65 -3.01 -7.41 25.78
N GLU A 66 -3.67 -7.06 24.67
CA GLU A 66 -5.13 -7.01 24.57
C GLU A 66 -5.74 -8.19 23.77
N GLY A 67 -4.93 -8.91 23.00
CA GLY A 67 -5.42 -9.92 22.06
C GLY A 67 -6.24 -9.31 20.92
N LYS A 68 -5.91 -8.10 20.51
CA LYS A 68 -6.66 -7.33 19.53
C LYS A 68 -5.77 -6.93 18.35
N VAL A 69 -6.19 -7.24 17.15
CA VAL A 69 -5.57 -6.74 15.91
C VAL A 69 -6.26 -5.43 15.53
N LEU A 70 -5.56 -4.30 15.69
CA LEU A 70 -6.08 -3.01 15.25
C LEU A 70 -6.22 -3.01 13.73
N ARG A 71 -7.34 -2.52 13.23
CA ARG A 71 -7.64 -2.52 11.80
C ARG A 71 -6.96 -1.35 11.08
N TRP A 72 -5.64 -1.42 10.99
CA TRP A 72 -4.79 -0.49 10.26
C TRP A 72 -4.48 -1.10 8.90
N TYR A 73 -5.19 -0.68 7.88
CA TYR A 73 -5.17 -1.33 6.57
C TYR A 73 -3.80 -1.39 5.91
N PRO A 74 -2.93 -0.35 6.02
CA PRO A 74 -1.58 -0.46 5.48
C PRO A 74 -0.71 -1.55 6.12
N PHE A 75 -1.10 -2.07 7.30
CA PHE A 75 -0.40 -3.19 7.96
C PHE A 75 -1.12 -4.53 7.76
N MET A 76 -2.44 -4.52 7.73
CA MET A 76 -3.23 -5.75 7.68
C MET A 76 -3.01 -6.54 6.40
N ASP A 77 -3.15 -5.90 5.24
CA ASP A 77 -3.03 -6.55 3.94
C ASP A 77 -1.63 -7.14 3.70
N PRO A 78 -0.53 -6.36 3.89
CA PRO A 78 0.81 -6.93 3.80
C PRO A 78 1.06 -8.06 4.78
N MET A 79 0.63 -7.91 6.03
CA MET A 79 0.84 -8.95 7.05
C MET A 79 0.04 -10.21 6.74
N GLU A 80 -1.20 -10.11 6.26
CA GLU A 80 -1.97 -11.29 5.85
C GLU A 80 -1.25 -12.05 4.73
N ASP A 81 -0.72 -11.34 3.73
CA ASP A 81 0.05 -11.97 2.65
C ASP A 81 1.33 -12.64 3.15
N MET A 82 2.08 -11.99 4.05
CA MET A 82 3.29 -12.56 4.65
C MET A 82 2.98 -13.80 5.50
N LEU A 83 1.90 -13.78 6.27
CA LEU A 83 1.45 -14.92 7.07
C LEU A 83 1.06 -16.12 6.20
N ARG A 84 0.41 -15.86 5.07
CA ARG A 84 -0.04 -16.87 4.11
C ARG A 84 1.01 -17.26 3.06
N GLY A 85 2.15 -16.56 2.99
CA GLY A 85 3.17 -16.76 1.96
C GLY A 85 2.67 -16.44 0.56
N ARG A 86 1.81 -15.43 0.42
CA ARG A 86 1.26 -15.01 -0.88
C ARG A 86 2.07 -13.84 -1.43
N PRO A 87 2.48 -13.88 -2.70
CA PRO A 87 3.06 -12.72 -3.35
C PRO A 87 1.98 -11.64 -3.56
N SER A 88 2.39 -10.40 -3.46
CA SER A 88 1.53 -9.26 -3.76
C SER A 88 1.67 -8.85 -5.23
N MET A 89 0.56 -8.49 -5.83
CA MET A 89 0.52 -7.66 -7.03
C MET A 89 0.33 -6.19 -6.59
N LEU A 90 0.15 -5.28 -7.55
CA LEU A 90 -0.28 -3.92 -7.23
C LEU A 90 -1.50 -3.97 -6.32
N ARG A 91 -1.37 -3.51 -5.07
CA ARG A 91 -2.41 -3.65 -4.04
C ARG A 91 -3.70 -2.92 -4.38
N CYS A 92 -3.61 -1.82 -5.12
CA CYS A 92 -4.78 -1.12 -5.68
C CYS A 92 -5.47 -1.90 -6.81
N GLY A 93 -4.88 -2.99 -7.31
CA GLY A 93 -5.40 -3.81 -8.39
C GLY A 93 -5.31 -3.19 -9.77
N CYS A 94 -4.72 -2.00 -9.93
CA CYS A 94 -4.62 -1.33 -11.22
C CYS A 94 -3.99 -2.22 -12.29
N GLY A 95 -4.66 -2.32 -13.45
CA GLY A 95 -4.21 -3.14 -14.57
C GLY A 95 -4.35 -4.66 -14.39
N HIS A 96 -4.88 -5.12 -13.27
CA HIS A 96 -5.09 -6.54 -12.98
C HIS A 96 -6.54 -6.88 -12.62
N SER A 97 -7.06 -6.27 -11.57
CA SER A 97 -8.41 -6.50 -11.05
C SER A 97 -9.24 -5.22 -10.91
N ASN A 98 -8.62 -4.08 -11.17
CA ASN A 98 -9.24 -2.77 -11.10
C ASN A 98 -8.92 -1.97 -12.37
N TYR A 99 -9.96 -1.51 -13.04
CA TYR A 99 -9.90 -0.74 -14.27
C TYR A 99 -10.86 0.44 -14.19
N SER A 100 -10.58 1.47 -14.97
CA SER A 100 -11.43 2.66 -15.06
C SER A 100 -12.13 2.71 -16.41
N ILE A 101 -13.45 2.80 -16.40
CA ILE A 101 -14.25 2.99 -17.62
C ILE A 101 -14.52 4.48 -17.78
N MET A 102 -14.10 5.02 -18.91
CA MET A 102 -14.30 6.41 -19.24
C MET A 102 -15.66 6.67 -19.88
N THR A 103 -16.09 7.92 -19.91
CA THR A 103 -17.40 8.32 -20.44
C THR A 103 -17.58 8.02 -21.92
N ASP A 104 -16.49 7.93 -22.68
CA ASP A 104 -16.49 7.54 -24.10
C ASP A 104 -16.45 6.02 -24.31
N GLY A 105 -16.43 5.23 -23.23
CA GLY A 105 -16.42 3.78 -23.26
C GLY A 105 -15.04 3.13 -23.30
N HIS A 106 -13.95 3.88 -23.41
CA HIS A 106 -12.61 3.30 -23.29
C HIS A 106 -12.32 2.83 -21.89
N ILE A 107 -11.48 1.81 -21.78
CA ILE A 107 -11.06 1.19 -20.52
C ILE A 107 -9.59 1.50 -20.29
N ALA A 108 -9.30 2.24 -19.22
CA ALA A 108 -7.95 2.54 -18.77
C ALA A 108 -7.57 1.62 -17.59
N PRO A 109 -6.29 1.26 -17.43
CA PRO A 109 -5.83 0.39 -16.34
C PRO A 109 -5.89 1.07 -14.97
N CYS A 110 -5.94 2.43 -14.93
CA CYS A 110 -5.93 3.22 -13.72
C CYS A 110 -6.63 4.56 -13.95
N PRO A 111 -7.37 5.12 -12.97
CA PRO A 111 -8.05 6.42 -13.14
C PRO A 111 -7.09 7.57 -13.47
N ILE A 112 -5.88 7.58 -12.94
CA ILE A 112 -4.89 8.63 -13.25
C ILE A 112 -4.31 8.51 -14.66
N MET A 113 -4.48 7.36 -15.32
CA MET A 113 -4.01 7.12 -16.69
C MET A 113 -5.04 7.50 -17.77
N VAL A 114 -6.13 8.15 -17.39
CA VAL A 114 -7.08 8.74 -18.32
C VAL A 114 -6.36 9.77 -19.21
N GLY A 115 -6.51 9.62 -20.54
CA GLY A 115 -5.77 10.41 -21.53
C GLY A 115 -4.48 9.75 -22.07
N MET A 116 -3.96 8.74 -21.41
CA MET A 116 -2.80 7.95 -21.86
C MET A 116 -3.27 6.83 -22.81
N LYS A 117 -3.68 7.21 -24.02
CA LYS A 117 -4.38 6.34 -24.99
C LYS A 117 -3.61 5.07 -25.36
N ASP A 118 -2.28 5.12 -25.37
CA ASP A 118 -1.42 3.99 -25.71
C ASP A 118 -1.47 2.87 -24.64
N TYR A 119 -2.04 3.16 -23.47
CA TYR A 119 -2.20 2.21 -22.37
C TYR A 119 -3.65 1.72 -22.20
N TYR A 120 -4.56 2.11 -23.09
CA TYR A 120 -5.94 1.64 -22.98
C TYR A 120 -6.04 0.15 -23.30
N VAL A 121 -6.79 -0.55 -22.46
CA VAL A 121 -6.91 -2.02 -22.52
C VAL A 121 -8.15 -2.50 -23.24
N GLY A 122 -8.97 -1.58 -23.75
CA GLY A 122 -10.15 -1.95 -24.54
C GLY A 122 -11.25 -0.89 -24.53
N HIS A 123 -12.44 -1.31 -24.99
CA HIS A 123 -13.64 -0.48 -25.01
C HIS A 123 -14.84 -1.34 -24.59
N ILE A 124 -15.77 -0.79 -23.80
CA ILE A 124 -16.90 -1.53 -23.22
C ILE A 124 -17.81 -2.20 -24.27
N ALA A 125 -17.85 -1.66 -25.50
CA ALA A 125 -18.66 -2.23 -26.56
C ALA A 125 -18.08 -3.53 -27.16
N THR A 126 -16.79 -3.81 -26.95
CA THR A 126 -16.08 -4.90 -27.62
C THR A 126 -15.20 -5.75 -26.72
N ALA A 127 -14.83 -5.24 -25.55
CA ALA A 127 -13.97 -5.96 -24.61
C ALA A 127 -14.77 -7.00 -23.81
N ASP A 128 -14.13 -8.14 -23.56
CA ASP A 128 -14.63 -9.10 -22.57
C ASP A 128 -14.16 -8.68 -21.17
N PRO A 129 -15.05 -8.33 -20.24
CA PRO A 129 -14.69 -7.88 -18.91
C PRO A 129 -13.97 -8.93 -18.06
N LEU A 130 -14.08 -10.21 -18.42
CA LEU A 130 -13.39 -11.30 -17.72
C LEU A 130 -11.98 -11.58 -18.28
N HIS A 131 -11.63 -10.98 -19.42
CA HIS A 131 -10.38 -11.22 -20.13
C HIS A 131 -9.72 -9.91 -20.58
N LEU A 132 -9.77 -8.87 -19.74
CA LEU A 132 -9.04 -7.64 -20.02
C LEU A 132 -7.53 -7.89 -19.99
N PRO A 133 -6.75 -7.20 -20.86
CA PRO A 133 -5.30 -7.29 -20.82
C PRO A 133 -4.76 -6.86 -19.46
N VAL A 134 -3.84 -7.66 -18.92
CA VAL A 134 -3.13 -7.37 -17.67
C VAL A 134 -1.95 -6.45 -17.98
N MET A 135 -1.70 -5.51 -17.09
CA MET A 135 -0.56 -4.59 -17.17
C MET A 135 0.31 -4.72 -15.93
N ASP A 136 1.54 -5.19 -16.14
CA ASP A 136 2.54 -5.33 -15.08
C ASP A 136 3.44 -4.10 -14.99
N VAL A 137 4.01 -3.90 -13.81
CA VAL A 137 5.10 -2.94 -13.63
C VAL A 137 6.38 -3.43 -14.33
N GLY A 138 7.17 -2.49 -14.83
CA GLY A 138 8.41 -2.77 -15.55
C GLY A 138 9.66 -2.25 -14.86
N GLY A 139 10.75 -2.28 -15.63
CA GLY A 139 12.02 -1.69 -15.22
C GLY A 139 12.63 -2.33 -13.96
N ALA A 140 13.14 -1.50 -13.06
CA ALA A 140 13.81 -1.98 -11.84
C ALA A 140 12.90 -2.79 -10.90
N CYS A 141 11.58 -2.65 -11.01
CA CYS A 141 10.63 -3.38 -10.17
C CYS A 141 10.63 -4.89 -10.45
N THR A 142 10.88 -5.31 -11.70
CA THR A 142 10.85 -6.73 -12.08
C THR A 142 11.97 -7.56 -11.45
N ALA A 143 13.07 -6.93 -11.06
CA ALA A 143 14.21 -7.58 -10.41
C ALA A 143 14.36 -7.18 -8.93
N CYS A 144 13.33 -6.57 -8.34
CA CYS A 144 13.38 -6.08 -6.97
C CYS A 144 13.19 -7.24 -5.98
N ASP A 145 14.07 -7.31 -4.99
CA ASP A 145 14.08 -8.34 -3.93
C ASP A 145 12.83 -8.33 -3.02
N ILE A 146 12.12 -7.20 -2.96
CA ILE A 146 10.85 -7.09 -2.22
C ILE A 146 9.63 -6.97 -3.16
N HIS A 147 9.77 -7.40 -4.42
CA HIS A 147 8.65 -7.31 -5.38
C HIS A 147 7.42 -8.06 -4.89
N ASP A 148 7.59 -9.25 -4.35
CA ASP A 148 6.48 -10.07 -3.82
C ASP A 148 5.74 -9.41 -2.64
N PHE A 149 6.38 -8.48 -1.94
CA PHE A 149 5.74 -7.68 -0.90
C PHE A 149 5.11 -6.41 -1.46
N CYS A 150 5.84 -5.70 -2.33
CA CYS A 150 5.48 -4.38 -2.83
C CYS A 150 4.47 -4.41 -3.97
N GLY A 151 4.59 -5.39 -4.89
CA GLY A 151 3.82 -5.46 -6.14
C GLY A 151 4.07 -4.30 -7.11
N GLY A 152 5.11 -3.48 -6.87
CA GLY A 152 5.44 -2.33 -7.72
C GLY A 152 4.81 -0.99 -7.31
N ARG A 153 4.11 -0.93 -6.21
CA ARG A 153 3.49 0.22 -5.54
C ARG A 153 2.47 0.99 -6.41
N CYS A 154 2.87 1.56 -7.55
CA CYS A 154 2.01 2.37 -8.41
C CYS A 154 2.38 2.19 -9.88
N LEU A 155 1.42 1.71 -10.68
CA LEU A 155 1.59 1.48 -12.12
C LEU A 155 1.90 2.79 -12.87
N TYR A 156 1.14 3.86 -12.58
CA TYR A 156 1.34 5.16 -13.21
C TYR A 156 2.76 5.68 -12.97
N SER A 157 3.19 5.72 -11.70
CA SER A 157 4.53 6.22 -11.36
C SER A 157 5.64 5.33 -11.93
N ASN A 158 5.42 4.03 -12.06
CA ASN A 158 6.36 3.10 -12.68
C ASN A 158 6.55 3.40 -14.19
N ILE A 159 5.46 3.70 -14.89
CA ILE A 159 5.47 3.99 -16.33
C ILE A 159 6.01 5.40 -16.61
N THR A 160 5.53 6.41 -15.90
CA THR A 160 5.79 7.83 -16.21
C THR A 160 7.06 8.37 -15.57
N ASN A 161 7.50 7.75 -14.47
CA ASN A 161 8.68 8.18 -13.71
C ASN A 161 8.71 9.68 -13.42
N PRO A 162 7.68 10.26 -12.76
CA PRO A 162 7.55 11.72 -12.61
C PRO A 162 8.63 12.33 -11.71
N TRP A 163 9.23 11.54 -10.83
CA TRP A 163 10.33 11.95 -9.97
C TRP A 163 11.68 11.44 -10.46
N PRO A 164 12.78 12.13 -10.16
CA PRO A 164 14.14 11.68 -10.47
C PRO A 164 14.44 10.36 -9.71
N GLU A 165 15.53 9.70 -10.12
CA GLU A 165 15.94 8.42 -9.53
C GLU A 165 16.10 8.50 -8.00
N GLU A 166 16.64 9.61 -7.50
CA GLU A 166 16.78 9.86 -6.07
C GLU A 166 15.41 9.83 -5.36
N GLY A 167 14.44 10.57 -5.86
CA GLY A 167 13.09 10.60 -5.29
C GLY A 167 12.42 9.23 -5.32
N ARG A 168 12.57 8.49 -6.43
CA ARG A 168 12.07 7.12 -6.54
C ARG A 168 12.73 6.20 -5.52
N ARG A 169 14.05 6.34 -5.30
CA ARG A 169 14.77 5.57 -4.29
C ARG A 169 14.28 5.83 -2.88
N ILE A 170 13.94 7.08 -2.55
CA ILE A 170 13.37 7.43 -1.25
C ILE A 170 11.99 6.79 -1.07
N VAL A 171 11.13 6.86 -2.09
CA VAL A 171 9.81 6.19 -2.07
C VAL A 171 9.97 4.67 -1.89
N CYS A 172 10.87 4.02 -2.64
CA CYS A 172 11.18 2.62 -2.43
C CYS A 172 11.72 2.35 -1.01
N GLY A 173 12.46 3.30 -0.44
CA GLY A 173 12.96 3.24 0.93
C GLY A 173 11.86 3.18 1.98
N THR A 174 10.75 3.90 1.79
CA THR A 174 9.61 3.82 2.73
C THR A 174 8.95 2.45 2.70
N VAL A 175 8.77 1.87 1.53
CA VAL A 175 8.23 0.51 1.38
C VAL A 175 9.16 -0.54 2.00
N ARG A 176 10.48 -0.40 1.81
CA ARG A 176 11.48 -1.28 2.43
C ARG A 176 11.49 -1.15 3.95
N ASN A 177 11.29 0.06 4.48
CA ASN A 177 11.18 0.29 5.92
C ASN A 177 9.96 -0.43 6.51
N LEU A 178 8.80 -0.33 5.85
CA LEU A 178 7.60 -1.06 6.25
C LEU A 178 7.80 -2.57 6.16
N HIS A 179 8.36 -3.07 5.05
CA HIS A 179 8.67 -4.49 4.87
C HIS A 179 9.58 -5.02 5.99
N SER A 180 10.66 -4.29 6.30
CA SER A 180 11.59 -4.68 7.39
C SER A 180 10.88 -4.71 8.74
N ALA A 181 10.10 -3.67 9.07
CA ALA A 181 9.38 -3.60 10.34
C ALA A 181 8.37 -4.75 10.49
N LEU A 182 7.60 -5.06 9.44
CA LEU A 182 6.65 -6.16 9.46
C LEU A 182 7.35 -7.52 9.46
N SER A 183 8.48 -7.67 8.77
CA SER A 183 9.27 -8.92 8.77
C SER A 183 9.87 -9.20 10.14
N GLU A 184 10.33 -8.17 10.84
CA GLU A 184 10.83 -8.27 12.23
C GLU A 184 9.71 -8.66 13.21
N ALA A 185 8.48 -8.19 12.97
CA ALA A 185 7.31 -8.50 13.79
C ALA A 185 6.68 -9.88 13.49
N LEU A 186 6.88 -10.41 12.29
CA LEU A 186 6.21 -11.64 11.81
C LEU A 186 6.39 -12.86 12.72
N PRO A 187 7.60 -13.18 13.27
CA PRO A 187 7.76 -14.31 14.16
C PRO A 187 6.93 -14.21 15.45
N GLU A 188 6.84 -13.01 16.04
CA GLU A 188 6.04 -12.78 17.24
C GLU A 188 4.55 -12.91 16.94
N ILE A 189 4.08 -12.32 15.83
CA ILE A 189 2.68 -12.43 15.41
C ILE A 189 2.30 -13.90 15.20
N ARG A 190 3.14 -14.71 14.57
CA ARG A 190 2.92 -16.15 14.43
C ARG A 190 2.83 -16.85 15.79
N ALA A 191 3.72 -16.55 16.71
CA ALA A 191 3.67 -17.10 18.05
C ALA A 191 2.38 -16.73 18.81
N LEU A 192 1.88 -15.50 18.64
CA LEU A 192 0.59 -15.06 19.22
C LEU A 192 -0.61 -15.81 18.61
N ILE A 193 -0.56 -16.11 17.31
CA ILE A 193 -1.57 -16.95 16.64
C ILE A 193 -1.52 -18.39 17.18
N ASP A 194 -0.32 -18.98 17.23
CA ASP A 194 -0.12 -20.35 17.73
C ASP A 194 -0.56 -20.50 19.19
N ALA A 195 -0.36 -19.46 20.00
CA ALA A 195 -0.82 -19.41 21.40
C ALA A 195 -2.34 -19.11 21.52
N GLY A 196 -3.06 -18.90 20.43
CA GLY A 196 -4.48 -18.56 20.44
C GLY A 196 -4.81 -17.18 21.02
N ARG A 197 -3.80 -16.30 21.13
CA ARG A 197 -4.00 -14.93 21.63
C ARG A 197 -4.73 -14.04 20.63
N ILE A 198 -4.44 -14.22 19.36
CA ILE A 198 -5.11 -13.66 18.18
C ILE A 198 -5.35 -14.78 17.17
N ARG A 199 -6.12 -14.52 16.13
CA ARG A 199 -6.45 -15.51 15.10
C ARG A 199 -6.05 -15.03 13.72
N MET A 200 -5.81 -15.97 12.81
CA MET A 200 -5.50 -15.68 11.40
C MET A 200 -6.61 -14.84 10.73
N GLU A 201 -7.86 -15.11 11.08
CA GLU A 201 -9.05 -14.42 10.57
C GLU A 201 -9.10 -12.96 10.98
N ASP A 202 -8.42 -12.58 12.08
CA ASP A 202 -8.37 -11.19 12.54
C ASP A 202 -7.63 -10.26 11.58
N PHE A 203 -6.77 -10.81 10.69
CA PHE A 203 -6.12 -10.08 9.61
C PHE A 203 -6.96 -9.97 8.34
N THR A 204 -8.02 -10.78 8.22
CA THR A 204 -8.87 -10.74 7.03
C THR A 204 -9.68 -9.46 6.98
N HIS A 205 -9.64 -8.77 5.86
CA HIS A 205 -10.40 -7.56 5.65
C HIS A 205 -10.97 -7.52 4.22
N ARG A 206 -11.99 -6.67 4.01
CA ARG A 206 -12.57 -6.46 2.69
C ARG A 206 -11.91 -5.27 2.01
N LYS A 207 -11.48 -5.46 0.78
CA LYS A 207 -11.03 -4.38 -0.11
C LYS A 207 -12.26 -3.72 -0.72
N TYR A 208 -12.62 -2.53 -0.25
CA TYR A 208 -13.87 -1.88 -0.66
C TYR A 208 -13.75 -1.04 -1.94
N ASN A 209 -12.60 -0.46 -2.21
CA ASN A 209 -12.43 0.55 -3.25
C ASN A 209 -11.12 0.48 -4.02
N SER A 210 -10.35 -0.57 -3.89
CA SER A 210 -9.12 -0.82 -4.65
C SER A 210 -8.11 0.35 -4.66
N CYS A 211 -8.11 1.18 -3.62
CA CYS A 211 -7.23 2.34 -3.51
C CYS A 211 -6.04 2.11 -2.59
N GLU A 212 -5.74 0.87 -2.27
CA GLU A 212 -4.70 0.52 -1.30
C GLU A 212 -3.32 0.55 -1.95
N ILE A 213 -2.74 1.72 -2.02
CA ILE A 213 -1.31 1.85 -2.36
C ILE A 213 -0.51 1.58 -1.10
N ILE A 214 0.50 0.72 -1.20
CA ILE A 214 1.41 0.47 -0.08
C ILE A 214 2.15 1.77 0.27
N PRO A 215 2.10 2.21 1.53
CA PRO A 215 2.70 3.47 1.94
C PRO A 215 4.22 3.47 1.91
#